data_b386f4726c18265f15fd28929092594f
#
_entry.id   b386f4726c18265f15fd28929092594f
#
_cell.length_a   1.000
_cell.length_b   1.000
_cell.length_c   1.000
_cell.angle_alpha   90.00
_cell.angle_beta   90.00
_cell.angle_gamma   90.00
#
_symmetry.space_group_name_H-M   'P 1'
#
loop_
_entity.id
_entity.type
_entity.pdbx_description
1 polymer ?
#
loop_
_entity_poly.entity_id
_entity_poly.type
_entity_poly.pdbx_seq_one_letter_code
_entity_poly.pdbx_strand_id
1 'polypeptide(L)'
;MRKIFLAVVLFSFFGTMHIWAQDFSKVEMKVQKVAGTVYMLEGAGGNIGASVGDDGIVMVDDEFLPLADKIEAALKGITDKPVKVVLNTHWHGDHTGGNPHFGEKAPIVAQENVRKRLVTGGKTRFGETKPADKSALPIITFEDTVSVHLNGEDIKAIHFPHGHTDGDSVIFFTQSNVVHMGDDFFNGGMFPFIDIESGGSVQGMIAGDEKVLAEVPDDVKIIPGHGPLATKADLRKFVDVLKETSAAVEAGIKKGKTLDQLKQEKVLAKWDS
;
A
#
# COMPACT_ATOMS: atom_id res chain seq x y z
N MET A 1 -2.53 -70.45 10.17
CA MET A 1 -1.94 -69.16 9.74
C MET A 1 -3.07 -68.20 9.41
N ARG A 2 -3.44 -67.34 10.35
CA ARG A 2 -4.48 -66.30 10.16
C ARG A 2 -3.83 -65.03 9.66
N LYS A 3 -4.18 -64.55 8.47
CA LYS A 3 -3.76 -63.27 7.94
C LYS A 3 -4.68 -62.17 8.49
N ILE A 4 -4.11 -61.28 9.32
CA ILE A 4 -4.80 -60.07 9.77
C ILE A 4 -4.60 -59.00 8.72
N PHE A 5 -5.71 -58.55 8.09
CA PHE A 5 -5.72 -57.37 7.23
C PHE A 5 -5.92 -56.15 8.08
N LEU A 6 -4.89 -55.28 8.14
CA LEU A 6 -4.95 -53.99 8.80
C LEU A 6 -5.47 -52.99 7.78
N ALA A 7 -6.72 -52.56 7.91
CA ALA A 7 -7.30 -51.48 7.10
C ALA A 7 -6.83 -50.13 7.70
N VAL A 8 -5.97 -49.45 6.97
CA VAL A 8 -5.61 -48.06 7.26
C VAL A 8 -6.70 -47.17 6.72
N VAL A 9 -7.52 -46.58 7.59
CA VAL A 9 -8.50 -45.57 7.27
C VAL A 9 -7.75 -44.21 7.25
N LEU A 10 -7.45 -43.71 6.05
CA LEU A 10 -6.98 -42.34 5.83
C LEU A 10 -8.15 -41.39 6.04
N PHE A 11 -8.21 -40.73 7.19
CA PHE A 11 -9.07 -39.57 7.41
C PHE A 11 -8.45 -38.36 6.67
N SER A 12 -8.94 -38.09 5.49
CA SER A 12 -8.65 -36.84 4.77
C SER A 12 -9.42 -35.72 5.46
N PHE A 13 -8.76 -34.97 6.33
CA PHE A 13 -9.26 -33.70 6.85
C PHE A 13 -9.23 -32.68 5.70
N PHE A 14 -10.30 -32.60 4.91
CA PHE A 14 -10.59 -31.42 4.08
C PHE A 14 -11.05 -30.31 5.04
N GLY A 15 -10.10 -29.60 5.61
CA GLY A 15 -10.37 -28.30 6.23
C GLY A 15 -10.79 -27.33 5.12
N THR A 16 -12.09 -27.08 4.98
CA THR A 16 -12.59 -25.95 4.17
C THR A 16 -12.06 -24.68 4.83
N MET A 17 -11.03 -24.07 4.26
CA MET A 17 -10.68 -22.70 4.57
C MET A 17 -11.91 -21.86 4.22
N HIS A 18 -12.68 -21.48 5.23
CA HIS A 18 -13.65 -20.41 5.09
C HIS A 18 -12.86 -19.13 4.92
N ILE A 19 -12.69 -18.68 3.67
CA ILE A 19 -12.32 -17.31 3.37
C ILE A 19 -13.48 -16.49 3.93
N TRP A 20 -13.30 -15.86 5.09
CA TRP A 20 -14.25 -14.89 5.59
C TRP A 20 -14.23 -13.74 4.58
N ALA A 21 -15.29 -13.64 3.77
CA ALA A 21 -15.49 -12.48 2.92
C ALA A 21 -15.57 -11.28 3.86
N GLN A 22 -14.66 -10.32 3.69
CA GLN A 22 -14.65 -9.11 4.48
C GLN A 22 -16.01 -8.41 4.37
N ASP A 23 -16.66 -8.16 5.50
CA ASP A 23 -17.98 -7.48 5.53
C ASP A 23 -17.78 -5.97 5.42
N PHE A 24 -17.74 -5.47 4.20
CA PHE A 24 -17.58 -4.03 3.91
C PHE A 24 -18.81 -3.19 4.33
N SER A 25 -19.96 -3.82 4.64
CA SER A 25 -21.17 -3.09 5.02
C SER A 25 -20.98 -2.29 6.31
N LYS A 26 -20.16 -2.79 7.22
CA LYS A 26 -19.87 -2.18 8.54
C LYS A 26 -18.68 -1.22 8.54
N VAL A 27 -17.97 -1.10 7.43
CA VAL A 27 -16.83 -0.18 7.34
C VAL A 27 -17.36 1.25 7.31
N GLU A 28 -16.81 2.09 8.17
CA GLU A 28 -17.06 3.52 8.19
C GLU A 28 -15.80 4.24 7.71
N MET A 29 -15.97 5.21 6.80
CA MET A 29 -14.85 6.04 6.33
C MET A 29 -14.57 7.11 7.38
N LYS A 30 -13.36 7.10 7.94
CA LYS A 30 -12.89 8.17 8.82
C LYS A 30 -12.18 9.22 7.97
N VAL A 31 -12.51 10.48 8.18
CA VAL A 31 -11.93 11.61 7.46
C VAL A 31 -11.14 12.47 8.44
N GLN A 32 -9.86 12.70 8.12
CA GLN A 32 -8.97 13.54 8.89
C GLN A 32 -8.37 14.64 8.01
N LYS A 33 -8.50 15.92 8.41
CA LYS A 33 -7.74 17.01 7.82
C LYS A 33 -6.27 16.87 8.22
N VAL A 34 -5.36 16.84 7.24
CA VAL A 34 -3.92 16.69 7.48
C VAL A 34 -3.23 18.05 7.55
N ALA A 35 -3.18 18.76 6.43
CA ALA A 35 -2.63 20.11 6.31
C ALA A 35 -3.07 20.75 4.99
N GLY A 36 -3.02 22.09 4.87
CA GLY A 36 -3.33 22.82 3.65
C GLY A 36 -4.61 22.32 2.97
N THR A 37 -4.51 21.82 1.75
CA THR A 37 -5.63 21.23 1.00
C THR A 37 -5.83 19.74 1.29
N VAL A 38 -4.93 19.07 2.03
CA VAL A 38 -4.83 17.63 2.12
C VAL A 38 -5.63 17.04 3.26
N TYR A 39 -6.36 15.98 2.95
CA TYR A 39 -7.09 15.10 3.87
C TYR A 39 -6.59 13.67 3.74
N MET A 40 -6.76 12.87 4.80
CA MET A 40 -6.56 11.43 4.82
C MET A 40 -7.92 10.77 5.11
N LEU A 41 -8.25 9.72 4.37
CA LEU A 41 -9.43 8.89 4.60
C LEU A 41 -8.94 7.47 4.97
N GLU A 42 -9.54 6.91 6.02
CA GLU A 42 -9.27 5.54 6.48
C GLU A 42 -10.55 4.70 6.36
N GLY A 43 -10.44 3.52 5.80
CA GLY A 43 -11.54 2.54 5.69
C GLY A 43 -11.07 1.15 6.06
N ALA A 44 -11.07 0.22 5.11
CA ALA A 44 -10.65 -1.16 5.31
C ALA A 44 -9.43 -1.57 4.48
N GLY A 45 -9.02 -0.74 3.52
CA GLY A 45 -7.83 -0.91 2.69
C GLY A 45 -6.70 0.01 3.12
N GLY A 46 -5.90 0.38 2.15
CA GLY A 46 -4.86 1.40 2.34
C GLY A 46 -5.44 2.79 2.55
N ASN A 47 -4.71 3.64 3.24
CA ASN A 47 -5.11 5.02 3.45
C ASN A 47 -5.24 5.77 2.12
N ILE A 48 -6.30 6.56 1.98
CA ILE A 48 -6.52 7.44 0.84
C ILE A 48 -6.02 8.84 1.19
N GLY A 49 -5.23 9.45 0.29
CA GLY A 49 -4.91 10.87 0.34
C GLY A 49 -5.87 11.66 -0.57
N ALA A 50 -6.27 12.87 -0.17
CA ALA A 50 -7.09 13.71 -1.03
C ALA A 50 -6.68 15.19 -0.90
N SER A 51 -6.24 15.81 -2.02
CA SER A 51 -6.16 17.28 -2.11
C SER A 51 -7.49 17.82 -2.58
N VAL A 52 -8.10 18.71 -1.79
CA VAL A 52 -9.45 19.23 -1.99
C VAL A 52 -9.41 20.75 -2.09
N GLY A 53 -9.98 21.31 -3.16
CA GLY A 53 -10.05 22.75 -3.38
C GLY A 53 -11.02 23.13 -4.51
N ASP A 54 -10.92 24.35 -4.99
CA ASP A 54 -11.85 24.91 -5.99
C ASP A 54 -11.78 24.22 -7.35
N ASP A 55 -10.63 23.64 -7.71
CA ASP A 55 -10.43 22.94 -8.97
C ASP A 55 -11.06 21.54 -8.97
N GLY A 56 -11.33 20.99 -7.80
CA GLY A 56 -11.84 19.63 -7.60
C GLY A 56 -11.00 18.83 -6.62
N ILE A 57 -11.02 17.52 -6.77
CA ILE A 57 -10.29 16.59 -5.90
C ILE A 57 -9.21 15.86 -6.69
N VAL A 58 -7.98 15.84 -6.18
CA VAL A 58 -6.95 14.87 -6.57
C VAL A 58 -6.91 13.81 -5.48
N MET A 59 -7.24 12.58 -5.83
CA MET A 59 -7.28 11.44 -4.91
C MET A 59 -6.06 10.56 -5.09
N VAL A 60 -5.47 10.09 -4.03
CA VAL A 60 -4.37 9.11 -4.00
C VAL A 60 -4.89 7.82 -3.42
N ASP A 61 -4.91 6.77 -4.24
CA ASP A 61 -5.51 5.46 -3.97
C ASP A 61 -7.04 5.52 -3.77
N ASP A 62 -7.71 4.35 -3.73
CA ASP A 62 -9.17 4.27 -3.71
C ASP A 62 -9.71 3.00 -3.05
N GLU A 63 -8.88 2.29 -2.28
CA GLU A 63 -9.23 1.11 -1.52
C GLU A 63 -9.93 0.02 -2.35
N PHE A 64 -11.07 -0.51 -1.87
CA PHE A 64 -11.82 -1.60 -2.48
C PHE A 64 -13.10 -1.11 -3.18
N LEU A 65 -13.47 -1.71 -4.31
CA LEU A 65 -14.70 -1.39 -5.04
C LEU A 65 -15.97 -1.34 -4.17
N PRO A 66 -16.21 -2.28 -3.23
CA PRO A 66 -17.40 -2.21 -2.37
C PRO A 66 -17.46 -0.98 -1.45
N LEU A 67 -16.36 -0.23 -1.31
CA LEU A 67 -16.29 1.00 -0.51
C LEU A 67 -16.42 2.27 -1.34
N ALA A 68 -16.44 2.20 -2.67
CA ALA A 68 -16.44 3.36 -3.56
C ALA A 68 -17.54 4.39 -3.25
N ASP A 69 -18.77 3.93 -3.03
CA ASP A 69 -19.88 4.83 -2.65
C ASP A 69 -19.68 5.49 -1.28
N LYS A 70 -19.04 4.78 -0.33
CA LYS A 70 -18.72 5.33 0.99
C LYS A 70 -17.59 6.35 0.92
N ILE A 71 -16.59 6.09 0.06
CA ILE A 71 -15.49 7.04 -0.24
C ILE A 71 -16.08 8.31 -0.87
N GLU A 72 -16.95 8.19 -1.88
CA GLU A 72 -17.63 9.35 -2.48
C GLU A 72 -18.46 10.13 -1.46
N ALA A 73 -19.18 9.44 -0.60
CA ALA A 73 -19.99 10.09 0.45
C ALA A 73 -19.09 10.84 1.46
N ALA A 74 -17.94 10.26 1.82
CA ALA A 74 -16.96 10.90 2.69
C ALA A 74 -16.34 12.16 2.04
N LEU A 75 -15.96 12.09 0.76
CA LEU A 75 -15.47 13.23 -0.01
C LEU A 75 -16.54 14.33 -0.16
N LYS A 76 -17.80 13.94 -0.38
CA LYS A 76 -18.94 14.86 -0.42
C LYS A 76 -19.19 15.59 0.89
N GLY A 77 -18.83 14.97 2.01
CA GLY A 77 -18.83 15.63 3.32
C GLY A 77 -17.81 16.77 3.44
N ILE A 78 -16.82 16.82 2.55
CA ILE A 78 -15.79 17.87 2.51
C ILE A 78 -16.12 18.93 1.44
N THR A 79 -16.54 18.49 0.24
CA THR A 79 -16.79 19.37 -0.91
C THR A 79 -17.77 18.74 -1.91
N ASP A 80 -18.52 19.58 -2.64
CA ASP A 80 -19.37 19.14 -3.76
C ASP A 80 -18.60 19.00 -5.08
N LYS A 81 -17.30 19.29 -5.08
CA LYS A 81 -16.47 19.22 -6.29
C LYS A 81 -16.17 17.77 -6.66
N PRO A 82 -16.08 17.44 -7.97
CA PRO A 82 -15.79 16.07 -8.41
C PRO A 82 -14.31 15.69 -8.23
N VAL A 83 -14.06 14.39 -8.20
CA VAL A 83 -12.71 13.84 -8.41
C VAL A 83 -12.26 14.17 -9.83
N LYS A 84 -11.08 14.74 -9.97
CA LYS A 84 -10.47 15.17 -11.24
C LYS A 84 -9.35 14.25 -11.69
N VAL A 85 -8.61 13.67 -10.75
CA VAL A 85 -7.50 12.76 -10.98
C VAL A 85 -7.44 11.75 -9.85
N VAL A 86 -7.16 10.51 -10.19
CA VAL A 86 -6.76 9.45 -9.25
C VAL A 86 -5.29 9.14 -9.49
N LEU A 87 -4.46 9.18 -8.48
CA LEU A 87 -3.08 8.73 -8.48
C LEU A 87 -3.01 7.40 -7.72
N ASN A 88 -2.51 6.32 -8.33
CA ASN A 88 -2.27 5.09 -7.58
C ASN A 88 -0.80 5.02 -7.15
N THR A 89 -0.59 4.70 -5.87
CA THR A 89 0.75 4.51 -5.31
C THR A 89 1.40 3.24 -5.82
N HIS A 90 0.65 2.13 -5.88
CA HIS A 90 1.10 0.84 -6.41
C HIS A 90 -0.10 0.00 -6.89
N TRP A 91 0.09 -1.29 -7.22
CA TRP A 91 -0.91 -2.08 -7.95
C TRP A 91 -1.83 -2.94 -7.08
N HIS A 92 -1.64 -3.04 -5.76
CA HIS A 92 -2.42 -3.93 -4.90
C HIS A 92 -3.89 -3.51 -4.80
N GLY A 93 -4.74 -4.52 -4.61
CA GLY A 93 -6.18 -4.35 -4.72
C GLY A 93 -6.84 -3.56 -3.60
N ASP A 94 -6.16 -3.37 -2.48
CA ASP A 94 -6.58 -2.51 -1.37
C ASP A 94 -6.18 -1.04 -1.55
N HIS A 95 -5.54 -0.72 -2.68
CA HIS A 95 -5.18 0.63 -3.14
C HIS A 95 -5.80 0.98 -4.50
N THR A 96 -6.09 -0.02 -5.33
CA THR A 96 -6.60 0.16 -6.70
C THR A 96 -7.97 -0.48 -6.94
N GLY A 97 -8.55 -1.08 -5.91
CA GLY A 97 -9.81 -1.80 -6.06
C GLY A 97 -11.01 -0.92 -6.40
N GLY A 98 -10.97 0.36 -6.03
CA GLY A 98 -11.96 1.38 -6.41
C GLY A 98 -11.79 1.93 -7.84
N ASN A 99 -10.66 1.66 -8.49
CA ASN A 99 -10.37 2.14 -9.85
C ASN A 99 -11.50 1.91 -10.87
N PRO A 100 -12.22 0.77 -10.89
CA PRO A 100 -13.34 0.60 -11.84
C PRO A 100 -14.41 1.67 -11.72
N HIS A 101 -14.69 2.12 -10.48
CA HIS A 101 -15.69 3.14 -10.19
C HIS A 101 -15.20 4.56 -10.50
N PHE A 102 -14.00 4.90 -10.02
CA PHE A 102 -13.45 6.25 -10.17
C PHE A 102 -12.90 6.50 -11.58
N GLY A 103 -12.37 5.47 -12.24
CA GLY A 103 -11.82 5.57 -13.61
C GLY A 103 -12.87 5.80 -14.70
N GLU A 104 -14.16 5.59 -14.40
CA GLU A 104 -15.25 6.03 -15.27
C GLU A 104 -15.47 7.57 -15.25
N LYS A 105 -15.01 8.24 -14.18
CA LYS A 105 -15.29 9.65 -13.89
C LYS A 105 -14.06 10.55 -14.02
N ALA A 106 -12.86 9.98 -13.79
CA ALA A 106 -11.60 10.71 -13.74
C ALA A 106 -10.44 9.88 -14.33
N PRO A 107 -9.42 10.51 -14.94
CA PRO A 107 -8.22 9.81 -15.37
C PRO A 107 -7.49 9.22 -14.18
N ILE A 108 -7.07 7.96 -14.31
CA ILE A 108 -6.17 7.28 -13.38
C ILE A 108 -4.74 7.46 -13.91
N VAL A 109 -3.84 7.86 -13.02
CA VAL A 109 -2.42 8.09 -13.26
C VAL A 109 -1.63 7.14 -12.36
N ALA A 110 -0.64 6.42 -12.90
CA ALA A 110 0.22 5.54 -12.12
C ALA A 110 1.56 5.31 -12.81
N GLN A 111 2.51 4.75 -12.08
CA GLN A 111 3.76 4.27 -12.64
C GLN A 111 3.51 3.13 -13.66
N GLU A 112 4.34 3.01 -14.69
CA GLU A 112 4.13 2.05 -15.79
C GLU A 112 3.96 0.60 -15.33
N ASN A 113 4.71 0.14 -14.31
CA ASN A 113 4.63 -1.22 -13.82
C ASN A 113 3.28 -1.50 -13.12
N VAL A 114 2.68 -0.50 -12.47
CA VAL A 114 1.31 -0.60 -11.94
C VAL A 114 0.34 -0.97 -13.07
N ARG A 115 0.36 -0.21 -14.17
CA ARG A 115 -0.48 -0.52 -15.33
C ARG A 115 -0.18 -1.90 -15.91
N LYS A 116 1.09 -2.26 -16.08
CA LYS A 116 1.49 -3.58 -16.62
C LYS A 116 0.90 -4.70 -15.78
N ARG A 117 1.00 -4.61 -14.44
CA ARG A 117 0.46 -5.61 -13.51
C ARG A 117 -1.06 -5.66 -13.51
N LEU A 118 -1.74 -4.53 -13.55
CA LEU A 118 -3.20 -4.48 -13.67
C LEU A 118 -3.70 -5.10 -14.98
N VAL A 119 -2.99 -4.88 -16.10
CA VAL A 119 -3.33 -5.47 -17.42
C VAL A 119 -3.16 -6.98 -17.45
N THR A 120 -2.12 -7.52 -16.80
CA THR A 120 -1.82 -8.96 -16.86
C THR A 120 -2.44 -9.74 -15.72
N GLY A 121 -2.81 -9.08 -14.63
CA GLY A 121 -2.94 -9.71 -13.34
C GLY A 121 -1.57 -10.10 -12.79
N GLY A 122 -1.54 -10.70 -11.63
CA GLY A 122 -0.31 -11.09 -10.99
C GLY A 122 -0.54 -12.13 -9.90
N LYS A 123 0.57 -12.55 -9.29
CA LYS A 123 0.55 -13.48 -8.17
C LYS A 123 1.23 -12.82 -6.99
N THR A 124 0.55 -12.82 -5.86
CA THR A 124 1.09 -12.42 -4.56
C THR A 124 1.00 -13.58 -3.58
N ARG A 125 1.59 -13.47 -2.41
CA ARG A 125 1.41 -14.48 -1.34
C ARG A 125 -0.06 -14.66 -0.91
N PHE A 126 -0.93 -13.71 -1.23
CA PHE A 126 -2.36 -13.75 -0.90
C PHE A 126 -3.21 -14.43 -1.98
N GLY A 127 -2.61 -14.77 -3.12
CA GLY A 127 -3.28 -15.44 -4.24
C GLY A 127 -3.01 -14.80 -5.58
N GLU A 128 -3.77 -15.25 -6.59
CA GLU A 128 -3.69 -14.73 -7.94
C GLU A 128 -4.74 -13.63 -8.15
N THR A 129 -4.32 -12.52 -8.72
CA THR A 129 -5.20 -11.44 -9.19
C THR A 129 -5.45 -11.61 -10.68
N LYS A 130 -6.70 -11.43 -11.10
CA LYS A 130 -7.07 -11.44 -12.51
C LYS A 130 -6.69 -10.10 -13.18
N PRO A 131 -6.56 -10.08 -14.52
CA PRO A 131 -6.52 -8.84 -15.27
C PRO A 131 -7.68 -7.91 -14.88
N ALA A 132 -7.37 -6.64 -14.67
CA ALA A 132 -8.35 -5.63 -14.31
C ALA A 132 -9.20 -5.22 -15.53
N ASP A 133 -10.42 -4.76 -15.26
CA ASP A 133 -11.30 -4.20 -16.27
C ASP A 133 -10.70 -2.93 -16.89
N LYS A 134 -11.10 -2.61 -18.12
CA LYS A 134 -10.55 -1.46 -18.85
C LYS A 134 -10.72 -0.14 -18.10
N SER A 135 -11.84 0.07 -17.40
CA SER A 135 -12.10 1.27 -16.59
C SER A 135 -11.18 1.39 -15.39
N ALA A 136 -10.62 0.29 -14.92
CA ALA A 136 -9.69 0.26 -13.79
C ALA A 136 -8.23 0.55 -14.18
N LEU A 137 -7.93 0.63 -15.48
CA LEU A 137 -6.54 0.77 -15.92
C LEU A 137 -6.11 2.25 -15.95
N PRO A 138 -4.94 2.58 -15.39
CA PRO A 138 -4.33 3.91 -15.55
C PRO A 138 -4.24 4.29 -17.04
N ILE A 139 -4.80 5.45 -17.42
CA ILE A 139 -4.74 5.95 -18.79
C ILE A 139 -3.57 6.88 -19.02
N ILE A 140 -2.96 7.38 -17.96
CA ILE A 140 -1.74 8.17 -17.96
C ILE A 140 -0.71 7.39 -17.14
N THR A 141 0.46 7.13 -17.73
CA THR A 141 1.56 6.46 -17.04
C THR A 141 2.83 7.29 -17.09
N PHE A 142 3.74 7.05 -16.14
CA PHE A 142 5.05 7.68 -16.10
C PHE A 142 6.12 6.65 -15.73
N GLU A 143 7.37 6.91 -16.11
CA GLU A 143 8.51 6.09 -15.71
C GLU A 143 9.07 6.53 -14.36
N ASP A 144 9.52 7.76 -14.23
CA ASP A 144 10.19 8.27 -13.03
C ASP A 144 9.34 9.23 -12.21
N THR A 145 8.72 10.23 -12.86
CA THR A 145 7.96 11.30 -12.17
C THR A 145 6.81 11.82 -13.00
N VAL A 146 5.75 12.25 -12.31
CA VAL A 146 4.67 13.06 -12.89
C VAL A 146 4.25 14.13 -11.89
N SER A 147 3.77 15.27 -12.38
CA SER A 147 3.21 16.34 -11.53
C SER A 147 1.80 16.68 -11.96
N VAL A 148 0.93 16.89 -10.97
CA VAL A 148 -0.44 17.38 -11.12
C VAL A 148 -0.55 18.72 -10.42
N HIS A 149 -0.99 19.77 -11.15
CA HIS A 149 -1.09 21.14 -10.64
C HIS A 149 -2.57 21.51 -10.49
N LEU A 150 -3.13 21.27 -9.29
CA LEU A 150 -4.51 21.60 -8.92
C LEU A 150 -4.58 22.10 -7.49
N ASN A 151 -5.57 22.90 -7.16
CA ASN A 151 -5.83 23.44 -5.82
C ASN A 151 -4.68 24.27 -5.24
N GLY A 152 -3.85 24.88 -6.09
CA GLY A 152 -2.64 25.59 -5.66
C GLY A 152 -1.52 24.65 -5.15
N GLU A 153 -1.65 23.34 -5.34
CA GLU A 153 -0.65 22.33 -5.05
C GLU A 153 0.17 21.94 -6.28
N ASP A 154 1.44 21.70 -6.07
CA ASP A 154 2.27 20.91 -6.97
C ASP A 154 2.34 19.49 -6.41
N ILE A 155 1.45 18.63 -6.87
CA ILE A 155 1.34 17.23 -6.41
C ILE A 155 2.28 16.40 -7.26
N LYS A 156 3.40 15.98 -6.69
CA LYS A 156 4.45 15.27 -7.41
C LYS A 156 4.48 13.80 -7.01
N ALA A 157 4.24 12.90 -7.96
CA ALA A 157 4.47 11.47 -7.80
C ALA A 157 5.89 11.13 -8.28
N ILE A 158 6.66 10.43 -7.43
CA ILE A 158 8.02 9.99 -7.73
C ILE A 158 8.06 8.47 -7.58
N HIS A 159 8.57 7.79 -8.60
CA HIS A 159 8.77 6.35 -8.56
C HIS A 159 9.92 5.95 -7.63
N PHE A 160 9.64 4.97 -6.76
CA PHE A 160 10.60 4.33 -5.87
C PHE A 160 10.72 2.86 -6.25
N PRO A 161 11.73 2.47 -7.05
CA PRO A 161 11.86 1.12 -7.54
C PRO A 161 12.24 0.15 -6.41
N HIS A 162 11.65 -1.04 -6.45
CA HIS A 162 11.97 -2.14 -5.56
C HIS A 162 11.75 -1.90 -4.06
N GLY A 163 10.76 -1.08 -3.68
CA GLY A 163 10.30 -0.89 -2.31
C GLY A 163 9.37 -2.03 -1.88
N HIS A 164 8.10 -1.71 -1.73
CA HIS A 164 7.03 -2.67 -1.50
C HIS A 164 6.75 -3.54 -2.74
N THR A 165 6.75 -2.91 -3.95
CA THR A 165 6.68 -3.54 -5.28
C THR A 165 7.73 -2.94 -6.22
N ASP A 166 7.62 -3.23 -7.53
CA ASP A 166 8.43 -2.57 -8.57
C ASP A 166 7.75 -1.36 -9.21
N GLY A 167 6.56 -1.00 -8.75
CA GLY A 167 5.76 0.09 -9.30
C GLY A 167 5.43 1.21 -8.31
N ASP A 168 6.06 1.21 -7.13
CA ASP A 168 5.71 2.11 -6.05
C ASP A 168 5.98 3.56 -6.39
N SER A 169 5.12 4.43 -5.90
CA SER A 169 5.23 5.87 -6.04
C SER A 169 4.89 6.58 -4.75
N VAL A 170 5.78 7.46 -4.33
CA VAL A 170 5.56 8.38 -3.21
C VAL A 170 5.01 9.69 -3.74
N ILE A 171 3.94 10.18 -3.12
CA ILE A 171 3.22 11.37 -3.57
C ILE A 171 3.47 12.55 -2.62
N PHE A 172 4.06 13.61 -3.15
CA PHE A 172 4.39 14.82 -2.41
C PHE A 172 3.39 15.93 -2.70
N PHE A 173 2.69 16.41 -1.69
CA PHE A 173 1.86 17.62 -1.73
C PHE A 173 2.73 18.78 -1.21
N THR A 174 3.41 19.45 -2.15
CA THR A 174 4.55 20.31 -1.83
C THR A 174 4.17 21.57 -1.07
N GLN A 175 3.00 22.16 -1.35
CA GLN A 175 2.54 23.38 -0.68
C GLN A 175 1.95 23.08 0.71
N SER A 176 1.29 21.94 0.85
CA SER A 176 0.72 21.50 2.14
C SER A 176 1.74 20.82 3.06
N ASN A 177 2.97 20.57 2.60
CA ASN A 177 4.00 19.84 3.34
C ASN A 177 3.50 18.47 3.85
N VAL A 178 2.89 17.70 2.94
CA VAL A 178 2.37 16.34 3.19
C VAL A 178 2.99 15.38 2.18
N VAL A 179 3.30 14.17 2.64
CA VAL A 179 3.75 13.07 1.79
C VAL A 179 2.86 11.86 2.01
N HIS A 180 2.41 11.21 0.93
CA HIS A 180 1.73 9.92 0.96
C HIS A 180 2.71 8.86 0.48
N MET A 181 3.03 7.90 1.36
CA MET A 181 4.09 6.92 1.10
C MET A 181 3.58 5.65 0.42
N GLY A 182 2.25 5.45 0.32
CA GLY A 182 1.76 4.12 -0.02
C GLY A 182 2.32 3.06 0.93
N ASP A 183 2.48 1.85 0.44
CA ASP A 183 2.97 0.71 1.23
C ASP A 183 4.49 0.66 1.39
N ASP A 184 5.21 1.69 0.95
CA ASP A 184 6.60 1.88 1.36
C ASP A 184 6.70 2.25 2.85
N PHE A 185 5.59 2.67 3.49
CA PHE A 185 5.55 2.93 4.93
C PHE A 185 4.29 2.41 5.61
N PHE A 186 4.48 1.61 6.67
CA PHE A 186 3.45 1.11 7.59
C PHE A 186 3.65 1.74 8.96
N ASN A 187 2.67 2.47 9.48
CA ASN A 187 2.74 3.07 10.81
C ASN A 187 1.93 2.27 11.83
N GLY A 188 2.26 2.40 13.12
CA GLY A 188 1.55 1.71 14.21
C GLY A 188 2.17 0.40 14.67
N GLY A 189 3.46 0.15 14.39
CA GLY A 189 4.19 -1.02 14.87
C GLY A 189 4.00 -2.28 14.04
N MET A 190 3.39 -2.17 12.87
CA MET A 190 3.26 -3.29 11.93
C MET A 190 4.55 -3.48 11.14
N PHE A 191 4.97 -4.75 10.94
CA PHE A 191 5.95 -5.07 9.92
C PHE A 191 5.33 -4.88 8.53
N PRO A 192 6.08 -4.32 7.56
CA PRO A 192 5.58 -4.19 6.20
C PRO A 192 5.41 -5.56 5.55
N PHE A 193 4.40 -5.67 4.71
CA PHE A 193 4.40 -6.68 3.67
C PHE A 193 5.29 -6.18 2.53
N ILE A 194 6.23 -7.00 2.09
CA ILE A 194 7.08 -6.71 0.92
C ILE A 194 6.77 -7.77 -0.13
N ASP A 195 6.25 -7.33 -1.27
CA ASP A 195 5.86 -8.23 -2.36
C ASP A 195 7.06 -8.55 -3.26
N ILE A 196 7.83 -9.56 -2.84
CA ILE A 196 9.01 -10.04 -3.58
C ILE A 196 8.61 -10.55 -4.97
N GLU A 197 7.42 -11.15 -5.11
CA GLU A 197 6.92 -11.66 -6.39
C GLU A 197 6.63 -10.52 -7.37
N SER A 198 6.34 -9.34 -6.84
CA SER A 198 6.17 -8.09 -7.60
C SER A 198 7.42 -7.20 -7.61
N GLY A 199 8.59 -7.76 -7.30
CA GLY A 199 9.87 -7.05 -7.41
C GLY A 199 10.24 -6.16 -6.23
N GLY A 200 9.49 -6.20 -5.13
CA GLY A 200 9.81 -5.52 -3.88
C GLY A 200 11.02 -6.10 -3.16
N SER A 201 11.67 -5.33 -2.32
CA SER A 201 12.78 -5.77 -1.47
C SER A 201 12.94 -4.91 -0.23
N VAL A 202 13.40 -5.52 0.87
CA VAL A 202 13.70 -4.78 2.12
C VAL A 202 14.74 -3.69 1.89
N GLN A 203 15.77 -3.98 1.10
CA GLN A 203 16.86 -3.05 0.80
C GLN A 203 16.38 -1.86 -0.04
N GLY A 204 15.49 -2.13 -1.02
CA GLY A 204 14.89 -1.08 -1.85
C GLY A 204 13.96 -0.18 -1.03
N MET A 205 13.13 -0.76 -0.15
CA MET A 205 12.27 0.00 0.77
C MET A 205 13.11 0.89 1.69
N ILE A 206 14.14 0.36 2.34
CA ILE A 206 15.05 1.16 3.18
C ILE A 206 15.66 2.31 2.38
N ALA A 207 16.16 2.05 1.15
CA ALA A 207 16.80 3.08 0.33
C ALA A 207 15.81 4.17 -0.12
N GLY A 208 14.58 3.78 -0.47
CA GLY A 208 13.50 4.71 -0.82
C GLY A 208 13.10 5.60 0.35
N ASP A 209 12.86 5.00 1.50
CA ASP A 209 12.48 5.72 2.72
C ASP A 209 13.57 6.66 3.22
N GLU A 210 14.85 6.25 3.14
CA GLU A 210 15.98 7.13 3.46
C GLU A 210 16.04 8.35 2.54
N LYS A 211 15.71 8.18 1.26
CA LYS A 211 15.63 9.29 0.32
C LYS A 211 14.52 10.25 0.72
N VAL A 212 13.31 9.75 1.07
CA VAL A 212 12.23 10.60 1.58
C VAL A 212 12.67 11.33 2.84
N LEU A 213 13.26 10.63 3.81
CA LEU A 213 13.79 11.25 5.05
C LEU A 213 14.81 12.36 4.80
N ALA A 214 15.60 12.26 3.74
CA ALA A 214 16.59 13.29 3.38
C ALA A 214 15.97 14.52 2.69
N GLU A 215 14.88 14.33 1.96
CA GLU A 215 14.26 15.39 1.15
C GLU A 215 13.20 16.20 1.92
N VAL A 216 12.49 15.58 2.90
CA VAL A 216 11.38 16.24 3.59
C VAL A 216 11.82 17.03 4.83
N PRO A 217 11.17 18.17 5.15
CA PRO A 217 11.42 18.91 6.37
C PRO A 217 10.97 18.16 7.63
N ASP A 218 11.40 18.62 8.82
CA ASP A 218 11.15 17.89 10.06
C ASP A 218 9.68 17.93 10.53
N ASP A 219 8.92 18.92 10.09
CA ASP A 219 7.50 19.11 10.43
C ASP A 219 6.53 18.52 9.41
N VAL A 220 7.03 17.79 8.41
CA VAL A 220 6.20 17.10 7.39
C VAL A 220 5.16 16.20 8.04
N LYS A 221 3.99 16.13 7.44
CA LYS A 221 2.96 15.13 7.76
C LYS A 221 3.06 13.99 6.76
N ILE A 222 3.01 12.76 7.24
CA ILE A 222 3.17 11.57 6.41
C ILE A 222 1.93 10.71 6.51
N ILE A 223 1.30 10.45 5.35
CA ILE A 223 0.22 9.47 5.22
C ILE A 223 0.91 8.15 4.87
N PRO A 224 0.91 7.14 5.76
CA PRO A 224 1.42 5.81 5.46
C PRO A 224 0.41 5.06 4.57
N GLY A 225 0.81 3.98 3.92
CA GLY A 225 -0.14 3.09 3.26
C GLY A 225 -1.14 2.50 4.25
N HIS A 226 -0.66 2.09 5.42
CA HIS A 226 -1.50 1.57 6.49
C HIS A 226 -1.12 2.15 7.86
N GLY A 227 -2.13 2.33 8.70
CA GLY A 227 -1.97 2.85 10.06
C GLY A 227 -2.23 4.36 10.19
N PRO A 228 -2.06 4.93 11.38
CA PRO A 228 -2.41 6.31 11.65
C PRO A 228 -1.46 7.31 10.97
N LEU A 229 -1.93 8.55 10.79
CA LEU A 229 -1.11 9.68 10.32
C LEU A 229 0.20 9.75 11.10
N ALA A 230 1.29 9.99 10.40
CA ALA A 230 2.65 9.88 10.90
C ALA A 230 3.46 11.16 10.78
N THR A 231 4.62 11.14 11.43
CA THR A 231 5.65 12.18 11.40
C THR A 231 6.93 11.64 10.76
N LYS A 232 7.86 12.54 10.44
CA LYS A 232 9.22 12.15 10.01
C LYS A 232 9.95 11.28 11.05
N ALA A 233 9.69 11.48 12.34
CA ALA A 233 10.27 10.66 13.39
C ALA A 233 9.74 9.22 13.39
N ASP A 234 8.45 9.03 13.06
CA ASP A 234 7.85 7.70 12.92
C ASP A 234 8.45 6.97 11.73
N LEU A 235 8.59 7.61 10.58
CA LEU A 235 9.26 7.05 9.40
C LEU A 235 10.72 6.67 9.71
N ARG A 236 11.46 7.52 10.42
CA ARG A 236 12.83 7.21 10.84
C ARG A 236 12.89 5.96 11.71
N LYS A 237 12.00 5.86 12.69
CA LYS A 237 11.89 4.67 13.54
C LYS A 237 11.58 3.40 12.73
N PHE A 238 10.69 3.50 11.75
CA PHE A 238 10.37 2.40 10.85
C PHE A 238 11.60 1.93 10.07
N VAL A 239 12.34 2.85 9.46
CA VAL A 239 13.59 2.56 8.74
C VAL A 239 14.64 1.93 9.66
N ASP A 240 14.78 2.43 10.88
CA ASP A 240 15.73 1.87 11.86
C ASP A 240 15.36 0.42 12.21
N VAL A 241 14.07 0.11 12.40
CA VAL A 241 13.59 -1.27 12.62
C VAL A 241 13.88 -2.16 11.42
N LEU A 242 13.65 -1.69 10.18
CA LEU A 242 13.96 -2.47 8.97
C LEU A 242 15.46 -2.78 8.86
N LYS A 243 16.32 -1.82 9.16
CA LYS A 243 17.78 -2.00 9.16
C LYS A 243 18.25 -3.00 10.23
N GLU A 244 17.74 -2.84 11.46
CA GLU A 244 18.10 -3.71 12.57
C GLU A 244 17.65 -5.16 12.31
N THR A 245 16.43 -5.35 11.83
CA THR A 245 15.87 -6.68 11.53
C THR A 245 16.60 -7.33 10.34
N SER A 246 16.88 -6.58 9.29
CA SER A 246 17.68 -7.03 8.15
C SER A 246 19.07 -7.49 8.60
N ALA A 247 19.75 -6.68 9.42
CA ALA A 247 21.08 -7.02 9.96
C ALA A 247 21.05 -8.27 10.84
N ALA A 248 19.98 -8.48 11.64
CA ALA A 248 19.83 -9.67 12.45
C ALA A 248 19.70 -10.95 11.60
N VAL A 249 18.89 -10.87 10.52
CA VAL A 249 18.74 -11.97 9.56
C VAL A 249 20.05 -12.25 8.83
N GLU A 250 20.71 -11.22 8.30
CA GLU A 250 22.00 -11.34 7.61
C GLU A 250 23.08 -11.97 8.49
N ALA A 251 23.15 -11.60 9.77
CA ALA A 251 24.09 -12.19 10.71
C ALA A 251 23.84 -13.70 10.90
N GLY A 252 22.59 -14.14 10.85
CA GLY A 252 22.25 -15.55 10.86
C GLY A 252 22.64 -16.28 9.59
N ILE A 253 22.39 -15.68 8.42
CA ILE A 253 22.79 -16.22 7.10
C ILE A 253 24.31 -16.37 7.04
N LYS A 254 25.09 -15.37 7.47
CA LYS A 254 26.56 -15.43 7.52
C LYS A 254 27.10 -16.56 8.42
N LYS A 255 26.30 -17.01 9.39
CA LYS A 255 26.61 -18.19 10.24
C LYS A 255 26.13 -19.52 9.62
N GLY A 256 25.65 -19.50 8.39
CA GLY A 256 25.17 -20.69 7.67
C GLY A 256 23.79 -21.19 8.12
N LYS A 257 22.99 -20.37 8.81
CA LYS A 257 21.66 -20.77 9.28
C LYS A 257 20.66 -20.78 8.15
N THR A 258 19.78 -21.77 8.15
CA THR A 258 18.63 -21.84 7.24
C THR A 258 17.49 -20.93 7.73
N LEU A 259 16.54 -20.64 6.85
CA LEU A 259 15.32 -19.89 7.22
C LEU A 259 14.58 -20.53 8.39
N ASP A 260 14.44 -21.86 8.39
CA ASP A 260 13.74 -22.59 9.47
C ASP A 260 14.47 -22.46 10.81
N GLN A 261 15.82 -22.49 10.79
CA GLN A 261 16.60 -22.25 12.00
C GLN A 261 16.43 -20.82 12.52
N LEU A 262 16.42 -19.80 11.65
CA LEU A 262 16.18 -18.42 12.04
C LEU A 262 14.78 -18.22 12.64
N LYS A 263 13.75 -18.88 12.05
CA LYS A 263 12.39 -18.88 12.59
C LYS A 263 12.31 -19.57 13.94
N GLN A 264 12.92 -20.75 14.10
CA GLN A 264 12.94 -21.48 15.40
C GLN A 264 13.64 -20.69 16.50
N GLU A 265 14.73 -20.00 16.18
CA GLU A 265 15.47 -19.14 17.09
C GLU A 265 14.77 -17.81 17.38
N LYS A 266 13.68 -17.50 16.64
CA LYS A 266 12.90 -16.28 16.77
C LYS A 266 13.80 -15.02 16.74
N VAL A 267 14.70 -14.97 15.75
CA VAL A 267 15.74 -13.91 15.66
C VAL A 267 15.18 -12.50 15.61
N LEU A 268 13.90 -12.34 15.30
CA LEU A 268 13.20 -11.05 15.25
C LEU A 268 12.30 -10.79 16.47
N ALA A 269 12.25 -11.67 17.48
CA ALA A 269 11.34 -11.54 18.62
C ALA A 269 11.50 -10.23 19.43
N LYS A 270 12.66 -9.58 19.36
CA LYS A 270 12.90 -8.27 20.00
C LYS A 270 11.97 -7.18 19.45
N TRP A 271 11.50 -7.33 18.21
CA TRP A 271 10.66 -6.36 17.51
C TRP A 271 9.20 -6.81 17.38
N ASP A 272 8.82 -8.00 17.91
CA ASP A 272 7.45 -8.50 18.00
C ASP A 272 6.73 -7.85 19.19
N SER A 273 6.37 -6.57 19.10
CA SER A 273 5.70 -5.89 20.22
C SER A 273 4.38 -5.24 19.79
#